data_55ce6ad801d90e8a76df21c303d6ca56
#
_entry.id   55ce6ad801d90e8a76df21c303d6ca56
#
_cell.length_a   1.000
_cell.length_b   1.000
_cell.length_c   1.000
_cell.angle_alpha   90.00
_cell.angle_beta   90.00
_cell.angle_gamma   90.00
#
_symmetry.space_group_name_H-M   'P 1'
#
loop_
_entity.id
_entity.type
_entity.pdbx_description
1 polymer ?
#
loop_
_entity_poly.entity_id
_entity_poly.type
_entity_poly.pdbx_seq_one_letter_code
_entity_poly.pdbx_strand_id
1 'polypeptide(L)'
;MEDTNLVRINKYFTEAGYCSRRKADKYIEQKRVTINGEVAEMGSKVSSDDVVRLDGKVIAAKENKPVYLAFNKPRGIVCTTDTHREKNNIIDYINYPERIFPIGRLDKDSEGLILLTNDGDIVNKILRAGNNHEKEYLVTVKQPITKSFIQKMSSGVPVLDTVTRKRFVEQTDRFSFRIILTQGLNRQIRRMCEYLDYRVTRLERYRIMNIHLDVPVGKWRHLTKRELNEMHQLLADSSKTYEDVG
;
A
#
# COMPACT_ATOMS: atom_id res chain seq x y z
N MET A 1 15.55 29.77 14.25
CA MET A 1 14.46 28.77 14.29
C MET A 1 14.46 28.11 12.94
N GLU A 2 14.99 26.90 12.82
CA GLU A 2 15.00 26.17 11.55
C GLU A 2 13.57 25.78 11.21
N ASP A 3 13.16 26.13 10.01
CA ASP A 3 11.83 25.89 9.44
C ASP A 3 11.63 24.39 9.21
N THR A 4 11.12 23.69 10.22
CA THR A 4 10.98 22.22 10.26
C THR A 4 9.85 21.68 9.36
N ASN A 5 9.25 22.52 8.53
CA ASN A 5 8.05 22.14 7.78
C ASN A 5 8.18 22.25 6.24
N LEU A 6 9.40 22.13 5.72
CA LEU A 6 9.62 22.15 4.27
C LEU A 6 9.20 20.82 3.62
N VAL A 7 8.28 20.88 2.67
CA VAL A 7 7.76 19.73 1.92
C VAL A 7 8.27 19.75 0.49
N ARG A 8 8.69 18.62 -0.08
CA ARG A 8 9.05 18.53 -1.50
C ARG A 8 7.86 18.95 -2.37
N ILE A 9 8.11 19.76 -3.38
CA ILE A 9 7.08 20.31 -4.28
C ILE A 9 6.15 19.24 -4.88
N ASN A 10 6.67 18.09 -5.29
CA ASN A 10 5.84 17.00 -5.80
C ASN A 10 4.96 16.34 -4.70
N LYS A 11 5.41 16.33 -3.43
CA LYS A 11 4.60 15.90 -2.28
C LYS A 11 3.49 16.91 -2.01
N TYR A 12 3.77 18.21 -2.07
CA TYR A 12 2.81 19.29 -1.94
C TYR A 12 1.62 19.13 -2.91
N PHE A 13 1.87 18.85 -4.20
CA PHE A 13 0.82 18.59 -5.18
C PHE A 13 -0.07 17.40 -4.81
N THR A 14 0.53 16.40 -4.19
CA THR A 14 -0.22 15.19 -3.76
C THR A 14 -1.08 15.47 -2.53
N GLU A 15 -0.55 16.20 -1.56
CA GLU A 15 -1.24 16.61 -0.34
C GLU A 15 -2.37 17.60 -0.62
N ALA A 16 -2.16 18.50 -1.59
CA ALA A 16 -3.22 19.36 -2.11
C ALA A 16 -4.32 18.58 -2.89
N GLY A 17 -4.18 17.26 -3.06
CA GLY A 17 -5.14 16.44 -3.80
C GLY A 17 -5.12 16.66 -5.30
N TYR A 18 -4.14 17.41 -5.83
CA TYR A 18 -4.12 17.86 -7.22
C TYR A 18 -3.72 16.74 -8.21
N CYS A 19 -2.58 16.10 -7.96
CA CYS A 19 -2.11 14.98 -8.81
C CYS A 19 -1.14 14.04 -8.09
N SER A 20 -0.66 12.99 -8.78
CA SER A 20 0.38 12.10 -8.26
C SER A 20 1.75 12.79 -8.27
N ARG A 21 2.70 12.37 -7.41
CA ARG A 21 4.07 12.88 -7.39
C ARG A 21 4.73 12.80 -8.77
N ARG A 22 4.60 11.67 -9.48
CA ARG A 22 5.13 11.49 -10.84
C ARG A 22 4.53 12.46 -11.86
N LYS A 23 3.25 12.81 -11.72
CA LYS A 23 2.61 13.79 -12.58
C LYS A 23 3.06 15.21 -12.24
N ALA A 24 3.25 15.51 -10.97
CA ALA A 24 3.86 16.78 -10.52
C ALA A 24 5.30 16.91 -11.04
N ASP A 25 6.12 15.85 -10.94
CA ASP A 25 7.48 15.84 -11.48
C ASP A 25 7.50 16.19 -12.98
N LYS A 26 6.58 15.63 -13.78
CA LYS A 26 6.44 15.99 -15.20
C LYS A 26 6.09 17.47 -15.44
N TYR A 27 5.25 18.06 -14.59
CA TYR A 27 4.93 19.48 -14.69
C TYR A 27 6.14 20.35 -14.35
N ILE A 28 6.95 19.93 -13.38
CA ILE A 28 8.19 20.62 -12.98
C ILE A 28 9.22 20.55 -14.11
N GLU A 29 9.46 19.36 -14.67
CA GLU A 29 10.34 19.15 -15.84
C GLU A 29 9.93 20.02 -17.04
N GLN A 30 8.63 20.20 -17.24
CA GLN A 30 8.06 21.07 -18.29
C GLN A 30 8.12 22.56 -17.94
N LYS A 31 8.72 22.98 -16.82
CA LYS A 31 8.82 24.36 -16.33
C LYS A 31 7.47 25.07 -16.17
N ARG A 32 6.42 24.31 -15.88
CA ARG A 32 5.03 24.79 -15.71
C ARG A 32 4.70 25.19 -14.28
N VAL A 33 5.59 24.87 -13.32
CA VAL A 33 5.39 25.10 -11.89
C VAL A 33 6.26 26.26 -11.44
N THR A 34 5.69 27.20 -10.68
CA THR A 34 6.43 28.28 -10.03
C THR A 34 6.19 28.28 -8.53
N ILE A 35 7.22 28.72 -7.78
CA ILE A 35 7.18 28.99 -6.34
C ILE A 35 7.50 30.47 -6.18
N ASN A 36 6.58 31.25 -5.59
CA ASN A 36 6.74 32.69 -5.41
C ASN A 36 7.09 33.46 -6.71
N GLY A 37 6.67 32.95 -7.88
CA GLY A 37 6.93 33.51 -9.19
C GLY A 37 8.17 32.97 -9.90
N GLU A 38 9.07 32.26 -9.22
CA GLU A 38 10.25 31.62 -9.81
C GLU A 38 9.94 30.18 -10.26
N VAL A 39 10.56 29.75 -11.38
CA VAL A 39 10.37 28.40 -11.91
C VAL A 39 10.93 27.36 -10.94
N ALA A 40 10.09 26.41 -10.54
CA ALA A 40 10.49 25.33 -9.66
C ALA A 40 11.38 24.30 -10.36
N GLU A 41 12.36 23.77 -9.64
CA GLU A 41 13.25 22.71 -10.08
C GLU A 41 12.89 21.36 -9.43
N MET A 42 13.40 20.27 -10.02
CA MET A 42 13.25 18.94 -9.44
C MET A 42 13.89 18.89 -8.04
N GLY A 43 13.08 18.52 -7.04
CA GLY A 43 13.52 18.46 -5.65
C GLY A 43 13.32 19.75 -4.85
N SER A 44 12.86 20.86 -5.48
CA SER A 44 12.46 22.07 -4.76
C SER A 44 11.56 21.77 -3.59
N LYS A 45 11.72 22.51 -2.51
CA LYS A 45 10.92 22.41 -1.29
C LYS A 45 10.08 23.66 -1.13
N VAL A 46 8.92 23.52 -0.51
CA VAL A 46 7.97 24.59 -0.22
C VAL A 46 7.57 24.57 1.25
N SER A 47 7.35 25.74 1.81
CA SER A 47 6.78 25.98 3.12
C SER A 47 5.26 26.23 3.02
N SER A 48 4.60 26.41 4.16
CA SER A 48 3.18 26.80 4.23
C SER A 48 2.91 28.19 3.63
N ASP A 49 3.92 29.07 3.64
CA ASP A 49 3.79 30.47 3.25
C ASP A 49 4.08 30.71 1.76
N ASP A 50 4.60 29.69 1.07
CA ASP A 50 4.95 29.79 -0.34
C ASP A 50 3.72 29.70 -1.23
N VAL A 51 3.70 30.54 -2.26
CA VAL A 51 2.67 30.54 -3.31
C VAL A 51 3.09 29.64 -4.45
N VAL A 52 2.52 28.45 -4.52
CA VAL A 52 2.76 27.49 -5.61
C VAL A 52 1.74 27.69 -6.72
N ARG A 53 2.22 27.78 -7.98
CA ARG A 53 1.35 27.89 -9.16
C ARG A 53 1.66 26.82 -10.20
N LEU A 54 0.63 26.36 -10.88
CA LEU A 54 0.74 25.54 -12.10
C LEU A 54 0.06 26.29 -13.23
N ASP A 55 0.77 26.58 -14.31
CA ASP A 55 0.29 27.37 -15.45
C ASP A 55 -0.33 28.69 -15.01
N GLY A 56 0.31 29.37 -14.04
CA GLY A 56 -0.15 30.63 -13.45
C GLY A 56 -1.29 30.52 -12.44
N LYS A 57 -1.95 29.37 -12.30
CA LYS A 57 -3.04 29.15 -11.33
C LYS A 57 -2.49 28.68 -9.99
N VAL A 58 -2.94 29.29 -8.90
CA VAL A 58 -2.54 28.91 -7.54
C VAL A 58 -3.02 27.50 -7.21
N ILE A 59 -2.10 26.66 -6.73
CA ILE A 59 -2.39 25.38 -6.10
C ILE A 59 -2.47 25.61 -4.60
N ALA A 60 -3.69 25.74 -4.09
CA ALA A 60 -3.90 25.89 -2.65
C ALA A 60 -3.71 24.57 -1.93
N ALA A 61 -2.99 24.61 -0.80
CA ALA A 61 -3.04 23.49 0.15
C ALA A 61 -4.49 23.34 0.62
N LYS A 62 -5.12 22.22 0.32
CA LYS A 62 -6.41 21.87 0.92
C LYS A 62 -6.15 21.26 2.28
N GLU A 63 -6.86 21.70 3.30
CA GLU A 63 -7.02 20.93 4.53
C GLU A 63 -7.81 19.66 4.22
N ASN A 64 -7.13 18.66 3.68
CA ASN A 64 -7.75 17.38 3.44
C ASN A 64 -7.80 16.59 4.76
N LYS A 65 -8.99 16.31 5.24
CA LYS A 65 -9.13 15.38 6.36
C LYS A 65 -8.56 14.01 5.95
N PRO A 66 -7.73 13.39 6.80
CA PRO A 66 -7.21 12.06 6.48
C PRO A 66 -8.35 11.05 6.28
N VAL A 67 -8.31 10.34 5.17
CA VAL A 67 -9.25 9.27 4.82
C VAL A 67 -8.54 7.94 4.92
N TYR A 68 -9.17 6.98 5.58
CA TYR A 68 -8.70 5.61 5.68
C TYR A 68 -9.86 4.66 5.43
N LEU A 69 -9.73 3.84 4.38
CA LEU A 69 -10.74 2.89 3.97
C LEU A 69 -10.23 1.45 4.08
N ALA A 70 -11.08 0.56 4.56
CA ALA A 70 -10.94 -0.88 4.42
C ALA A 70 -11.84 -1.32 3.26
N PHE A 71 -11.25 -1.94 2.24
CA PHE A 71 -11.93 -2.40 1.05
C PHE A 71 -11.72 -3.90 0.85
N ASN A 72 -12.80 -4.63 0.60
CA ASN A 72 -12.74 -6.02 0.19
C ASN A 72 -12.62 -6.10 -1.33
N LYS A 73 -11.37 -6.15 -1.81
CA LYS A 73 -11.07 -6.17 -3.24
C LYS A 73 -11.53 -7.47 -3.89
N PRO A 74 -12.38 -7.45 -4.90
CA PRO A 74 -12.71 -8.63 -5.68
C PRO A 74 -11.54 -9.04 -6.59
N ARG A 75 -11.56 -10.28 -7.07
CA ARG A 75 -10.66 -10.75 -8.14
C ARG A 75 -10.93 -9.97 -9.42
N GLY A 76 -9.92 -9.85 -10.28
CA GLY A 76 -10.02 -9.17 -11.57
C GLY A 76 -9.72 -7.67 -11.54
N ILE A 77 -9.67 -7.04 -10.35
CA ILE A 77 -9.34 -5.62 -10.18
C ILE A 77 -7.86 -5.44 -9.89
N VAL A 78 -7.23 -4.48 -10.59
CA VAL A 78 -5.80 -4.14 -10.45
C VAL A 78 -5.61 -3.01 -9.44
N CYS A 79 -4.66 -3.17 -8.52
CA CYS A 79 -4.27 -2.15 -7.55
C CYS A 79 -3.35 -1.10 -8.19
N THR A 80 -3.92 -0.19 -8.99
CA THR A 80 -3.20 0.92 -9.62
C THR A 80 -3.99 2.21 -9.53
N THR A 81 -3.26 3.35 -9.53
CA THR A 81 -3.83 4.69 -9.67
C THR A 81 -3.72 5.21 -11.11
N ASP A 82 -3.19 4.40 -12.03
CA ASP A 82 -3.11 4.71 -13.46
C ASP A 82 -4.38 4.20 -14.16
N THR A 83 -5.42 5.01 -14.13
CA THR A 83 -6.73 4.71 -14.70
C THR A 83 -6.76 4.73 -16.23
N HIS A 84 -5.77 5.36 -16.85
CA HIS A 84 -5.66 5.38 -18.33
C HIS A 84 -5.12 4.07 -18.88
N ARG A 85 -4.15 3.46 -18.17
CA ARG A 85 -3.49 2.23 -18.60
C ARG A 85 -4.31 0.98 -18.28
N GLU A 86 -5.05 1.00 -17.18
CA GLU A 86 -5.79 -0.16 -16.67
C GLU A 86 -7.22 0.25 -16.33
N LYS A 87 -8.18 -0.15 -17.16
CA LYS A 87 -9.60 0.21 -16.99
C LYS A 87 -10.24 -0.48 -15.77
N ASN A 88 -9.84 -1.73 -15.46
CA ASN A 88 -10.33 -2.48 -14.30
C ASN A 88 -9.45 -2.21 -13.07
N ASN A 89 -9.38 -0.96 -12.64
CA ASN A 89 -8.54 -0.55 -11.53
C ASN A 89 -9.36 -0.26 -10.26
N ILE A 90 -8.65 -0.29 -9.12
CA ILE A 90 -9.25 -0.12 -7.80
C ILE A 90 -9.84 1.27 -7.58
N ILE A 91 -9.29 2.31 -8.20
CA ILE A 91 -9.73 3.70 -8.01
C ILE A 91 -11.09 3.93 -8.67
N ASP A 92 -11.22 3.56 -9.94
CA ASP A 92 -12.50 3.68 -10.66
C ASP A 92 -13.56 2.75 -10.07
N TYR A 93 -13.16 1.56 -9.58
CA TYR A 93 -14.09 0.62 -8.94
C TYR A 93 -14.72 1.18 -7.66
N ILE A 94 -13.90 1.81 -6.80
CA ILE A 94 -14.37 2.40 -5.53
C ILE A 94 -15.12 3.70 -5.78
N ASN A 95 -14.70 4.48 -6.77
CA ASN A 95 -15.26 5.78 -7.14
C ASN A 95 -15.45 6.73 -5.94
N TYR A 96 -14.40 6.85 -5.12
CA TYR A 96 -14.41 7.73 -3.96
C TYR A 96 -14.30 9.21 -4.40
N PRO A 97 -15.04 10.16 -3.78
CA PRO A 97 -15.09 11.55 -4.26
C PRO A 97 -13.76 12.30 -4.16
N GLU A 98 -12.89 11.90 -3.25
CA GLU A 98 -11.57 12.49 -3.07
C GLU A 98 -10.49 11.56 -3.66
N ARG A 99 -9.31 12.16 -3.93
CA ARG A 99 -8.18 11.40 -4.40
C ARG A 99 -7.62 10.51 -3.31
N ILE A 100 -7.76 9.20 -3.48
CA ILE A 100 -7.19 8.17 -2.60
C ILE A 100 -6.23 7.27 -3.40
N PHE A 101 -5.43 6.49 -2.68
CA PHE A 101 -4.54 5.48 -3.26
C PHE A 101 -4.40 4.29 -2.31
N PRO A 102 -4.13 3.08 -2.86
CA PRO A 102 -4.01 1.89 -2.05
C PRO A 102 -2.71 1.86 -1.25
N ILE A 103 -2.78 1.35 -0.02
CA ILE A 103 -1.63 1.04 0.83
C ILE A 103 -1.12 -0.36 0.44
N GLY A 104 -0.14 -0.38 -0.45
CA GLY A 104 0.37 -1.59 -1.06
C GLY A 104 -0.52 -2.13 -2.17
N ARG A 105 -0.33 -3.40 -2.50
CA ARG A 105 -1.04 -4.04 -3.60
C ARG A 105 -1.51 -5.44 -3.24
N LEU A 106 -2.58 -5.87 -3.92
CA LEU A 106 -2.96 -7.25 -4.14
C LEU A 106 -2.92 -7.52 -5.64
N ASP A 107 -2.48 -8.71 -6.04
CA ASP A 107 -2.48 -9.12 -7.44
C ASP A 107 -3.91 -9.11 -8.00
N LYS A 108 -4.03 -9.04 -9.33
CA LYS A 108 -5.32 -9.09 -10.03
C LYS A 108 -6.16 -10.31 -9.64
N ASP A 109 -5.49 -11.47 -9.50
CA ASP A 109 -6.12 -12.75 -9.17
C ASP A 109 -6.27 -13.01 -7.66
N SER A 110 -5.85 -12.07 -6.82
CA SER A 110 -5.98 -12.13 -5.37
C SER A 110 -7.13 -11.25 -4.89
N GLU A 111 -7.73 -11.59 -3.77
CA GLU A 111 -8.89 -10.91 -3.20
C GLU A 111 -8.70 -10.56 -1.73
N GLY A 112 -9.65 -9.83 -1.15
CA GLY A 112 -9.70 -9.53 0.26
C GLY A 112 -9.24 -8.13 0.63
N LEU A 113 -8.82 -7.97 1.87
CA LEU A 113 -8.57 -6.67 2.49
C LEU A 113 -7.44 -5.91 1.82
N ILE A 114 -7.73 -4.69 1.41
CA ILE A 114 -6.74 -3.68 1.07
C ILE A 114 -7.14 -2.35 1.72
N LEU A 115 -6.16 -1.63 2.25
CA LEU A 115 -6.39 -0.30 2.80
C LEU A 115 -6.14 0.75 1.72
N LEU A 116 -6.95 1.83 1.74
CA LEU A 116 -6.73 3.00 0.88
C LEU A 116 -6.74 4.26 1.74
N THR A 117 -6.02 5.28 1.30
CA THR A 117 -5.89 6.54 2.03
C THR A 117 -5.56 7.70 1.09
N ASN A 118 -5.74 8.94 1.56
CA ASN A 118 -5.15 10.15 0.98
C ASN A 118 -3.87 10.60 1.72
N ASP A 119 -3.55 9.96 2.86
CA ASP A 119 -2.34 10.22 3.65
C ASP A 119 -1.15 9.39 3.14
N GLY A 120 -0.22 10.06 2.44
CA GLY A 120 0.97 9.41 1.88
C GLY A 120 2.03 9.03 2.92
N ASP A 121 2.00 9.64 4.09
CA ASP A 121 3.04 9.44 5.12
C ASP A 121 2.90 8.10 5.83
N ILE A 122 1.67 7.61 5.99
CA ILE A 122 1.41 6.33 6.63
C ILE A 122 1.79 5.13 5.76
N VAL A 123 1.81 5.30 4.43
CA VAL A 123 2.02 4.19 3.47
C VAL A 123 3.33 3.48 3.71
N ASN A 124 4.43 4.24 3.80
CA ASN A 124 5.75 3.65 4.03
C ASN A 124 5.88 3.01 5.41
N LYS A 125 5.26 3.60 6.43
CA LYS A 125 5.23 3.02 7.77
C LYS A 125 4.60 1.63 7.78
N ILE A 126 3.49 1.44 7.07
CA ILE A 126 2.76 0.16 6.99
C ILE A 126 3.49 -0.86 6.10
N LEU A 127 4.10 -0.41 4.99
CA LEU A 127 4.60 -1.35 3.96
C LEU A 127 6.02 -1.84 4.18
N ARG A 128 6.87 -1.11 4.90
CA ARG A 128 8.27 -1.51 5.08
C ARG A 128 8.40 -2.82 5.82
N ALA A 129 9.17 -3.73 5.25
CA ALA A 129 9.43 -5.05 5.83
C ALA A 129 10.19 -4.95 7.17
N GLY A 130 11.01 -3.91 7.37
CA GLY A 130 11.71 -3.63 8.63
C GLY A 130 10.77 -3.34 9.80
N ASN A 131 9.61 -2.76 9.54
CA ASN A 131 8.61 -2.45 10.57
C ASN A 131 7.80 -3.67 11.02
N ASN A 132 7.97 -4.83 10.39
CA ASN A 132 7.37 -6.12 10.77
C ASN A 132 5.83 -6.13 10.89
N HIS A 133 5.12 -5.27 10.17
CA HIS A 133 3.67 -5.24 10.19
C HIS A 133 3.06 -6.46 9.50
N GLU A 134 2.27 -7.19 10.24
CA GLU A 134 1.68 -8.46 9.82
C GLU A 134 0.57 -8.27 8.79
N LYS A 135 0.55 -9.20 7.85
CA LYS A 135 -0.54 -9.41 6.89
C LYS A 135 -0.89 -10.88 6.89
N GLU A 136 -2.14 -11.20 7.03
CA GLU A 136 -2.63 -12.56 7.19
C GLU A 136 -3.51 -12.98 6.02
N TYR A 137 -3.25 -14.19 5.53
CA TYR A 137 -3.85 -14.72 4.31
C TYR A 137 -4.42 -16.11 4.54
N LEU A 138 -5.56 -16.37 3.91
CA LEU A 138 -6.10 -17.72 3.67
C LEU A 138 -5.79 -18.10 2.23
N VAL A 139 -5.15 -19.24 2.05
CA VAL A 139 -4.66 -19.72 0.76
C VAL A 139 -5.22 -21.09 0.47
N THR A 140 -5.87 -21.26 -0.67
CA THR A 140 -6.35 -22.55 -1.16
C THR A 140 -5.48 -23.02 -2.33
N VAL A 141 -5.08 -24.26 -2.31
CA VAL A 141 -4.22 -24.91 -3.32
C VAL A 141 -4.95 -26.06 -3.99
N LYS A 142 -4.44 -26.49 -5.16
CA LYS A 142 -5.06 -27.58 -5.92
C LYS A 142 -4.78 -28.97 -5.32
N GLN A 143 -3.58 -29.14 -4.74
CA GLN A 143 -3.13 -30.42 -4.17
C GLN A 143 -3.46 -30.52 -2.69
N PRO A 144 -3.72 -31.71 -2.16
CA PRO A 144 -3.87 -31.92 -0.71
C PRO A 144 -2.61 -31.48 0.05
N ILE A 145 -2.81 -30.73 1.11
CA ILE A 145 -1.71 -30.24 1.96
C ILE A 145 -1.15 -31.38 2.80
N THR A 146 0.18 -31.46 2.88
CA THR A 146 0.91 -32.43 3.70
C THR A 146 1.60 -31.74 4.88
N LYS A 147 1.94 -32.48 5.92
CA LYS A 147 2.74 -31.98 7.05
C LYS A 147 4.09 -31.44 6.57
N SER A 148 4.73 -32.09 5.60
CA SER A 148 5.99 -31.66 5.00
C SER A 148 5.85 -30.30 4.28
N PHE A 149 4.75 -30.07 3.55
CA PHE A 149 4.46 -28.77 2.94
C PHE A 149 4.39 -27.66 3.99
N ILE A 150 3.62 -27.83 5.06
CA ILE A 150 3.50 -26.84 6.15
C ILE A 150 4.86 -26.55 6.79
N GLN A 151 5.65 -27.59 7.07
CA GLN A 151 6.98 -27.44 7.66
C GLN A 151 7.93 -26.63 6.74
N LYS A 152 7.95 -26.95 5.44
CA LYS A 152 8.78 -26.22 4.45
C LYS A 152 8.31 -24.77 4.29
N MET A 153 7.01 -24.55 4.16
CA MET A 153 6.41 -23.20 4.05
C MET A 153 6.75 -22.31 5.26
N SER A 154 6.77 -22.87 6.47
CA SER A 154 7.06 -22.12 7.70
C SER A 154 8.55 -21.84 7.91
N SER A 155 9.44 -22.70 7.38
CA SER A 155 10.90 -22.62 7.62
C SER A 155 11.62 -21.61 6.73
N GLY A 156 10.95 -21.12 5.68
CA GLY A 156 11.50 -20.25 4.65
C GLY A 156 11.69 -20.99 3.33
N VAL A 157 11.31 -20.32 2.25
CA VAL A 157 11.31 -20.85 0.87
C VAL A 157 12.10 -19.92 -0.03
N PRO A 158 12.96 -20.43 -0.93
CA PRO A 158 13.59 -19.59 -1.94
C PRO A 158 12.55 -18.94 -2.85
N VAL A 159 12.62 -17.60 -2.96
CA VAL A 159 11.74 -16.80 -3.82
C VAL A 159 12.54 -15.65 -4.40
N LEU A 160 12.59 -15.54 -5.72
CA LEU A 160 13.48 -14.61 -6.39
C LEU A 160 14.93 -14.84 -5.92
N ASP A 161 15.67 -13.79 -5.63
CA ASP A 161 17.08 -13.87 -5.22
C ASP A 161 17.25 -13.92 -3.68
N THR A 162 16.22 -14.37 -2.95
CA THR A 162 16.23 -14.40 -1.47
C THR A 162 15.49 -15.60 -0.92
N VAL A 163 15.72 -15.89 0.36
CA VAL A 163 14.93 -16.87 1.14
C VAL A 163 13.94 -16.12 1.99
N THR A 164 12.65 -16.52 1.92
CA THR A 164 11.62 -15.90 2.76
C THR A 164 11.91 -16.15 4.23
N ARG A 165 11.56 -15.17 5.08
CA ARG A 165 11.73 -15.31 6.53
C ARG A 165 10.86 -16.43 7.07
N LYS A 166 11.25 -17.09 8.17
CA LYS A 166 10.41 -18.05 8.92
C LYS A 166 9.09 -17.38 9.30
N ARG A 167 7.98 -18.12 9.16
CA ARG A 167 6.63 -17.58 9.34
C ARG A 167 5.68 -18.59 9.96
N PHE A 168 4.62 -18.02 10.54
CA PHE A 168 3.51 -18.82 10.98
C PHE A 168 2.74 -19.35 9.76
N VAL A 169 2.59 -20.68 9.68
CA VAL A 169 1.79 -21.37 8.67
C VAL A 169 1.03 -22.49 9.35
N GLU A 170 -0.28 -22.54 9.15
CA GLU A 170 -1.17 -23.52 9.75
C GLU A 170 -2.12 -24.08 8.70
N GLN A 171 -2.27 -25.38 8.65
CA GLN A 171 -3.28 -26.03 7.81
C GLN A 171 -4.66 -25.79 8.41
N THR A 172 -5.61 -25.25 7.63
CA THR A 172 -6.99 -25.00 8.06
C THR A 172 -7.96 -26.07 7.57
N ASP A 173 -7.69 -26.65 6.39
CA ASP A 173 -8.39 -27.81 5.86
C ASP A 173 -7.49 -28.61 4.89
N ARG A 174 -8.06 -29.62 4.20
CA ARG A 174 -7.32 -30.51 3.30
C ARG A 174 -6.57 -29.76 2.19
N PHE A 175 -7.07 -28.62 1.74
CA PHE A 175 -6.57 -27.86 0.59
C PHE A 175 -6.25 -26.40 0.93
N SER A 176 -6.43 -25.98 2.19
CA SER A 176 -6.23 -24.60 2.59
C SER A 176 -5.32 -24.46 3.81
N PHE A 177 -4.59 -23.36 3.83
CA PHE A 177 -3.73 -22.98 4.94
C PHE A 177 -3.77 -21.49 5.20
N ARG A 178 -3.49 -21.13 6.44
CA ARG A 178 -3.32 -19.77 6.93
C ARG A 178 -1.83 -19.44 6.98
N ILE A 179 -1.46 -18.25 6.53
CA ILE A 179 -0.08 -17.75 6.58
C ILE A 179 -0.04 -16.29 7.01
N ILE A 180 0.92 -15.95 7.92
CA ILE A 180 1.17 -14.59 8.36
C ILE A 180 2.51 -14.12 7.79
N LEU A 181 2.53 -12.99 7.10
CA LEU A 181 3.72 -12.38 6.49
C LEU A 181 3.94 -10.96 7.02
N THR A 182 5.20 -10.59 7.21
CA THR A 182 5.60 -9.20 7.51
C THR A 182 6.33 -8.53 6.35
N GLN A 183 6.74 -9.29 5.34
CA GLN A 183 7.34 -8.82 4.10
C GLN A 183 6.36 -8.98 2.94
N GLY A 184 6.59 -8.30 1.82
CA GLY A 184 5.72 -8.34 0.65
C GLY A 184 6.51 -8.41 -0.65
N LEU A 185 7.17 -9.54 -0.94
CA LEU A 185 7.81 -9.77 -2.23
C LEU A 185 6.75 -9.95 -3.33
N ASN A 186 7.15 -9.68 -4.57
CA ASN A 186 6.26 -9.85 -5.71
C ASN A 186 5.73 -11.29 -5.79
N ARG A 187 4.40 -11.46 -5.71
CA ARG A 187 3.68 -12.74 -5.75
C ARG A 187 4.22 -13.79 -4.77
N GLN A 188 4.70 -13.35 -3.60
CA GLN A 188 5.47 -14.17 -2.65
C GLN A 188 4.81 -15.51 -2.35
N ILE A 189 3.55 -15.54 -1.87
CA ILE A 189 2.86 -16.78 -1.50
C ILE A 189 2.71 -17.73 -2.69
N ARG A 190 2.38 -17.19 -3.88
CA ARG A 190 2.25 -18.01 -5.09
C ARG A 190 3.57 -18.65 -5.48
N ARG A 191 4.67 -17.88 -5.45
CA ARG A 191 6.03 -18.38 -5.73
C ARG A 191 6.50 -19.41 -4.69
N MET A 192 6.20 -19.20 -3.40
CA MET A 192 6.49 -20.18 -2.34
C MET A 192 5.76 -21.51 -2.59
N CYS A 193 4.48 -21.44 -2.97
CA CYS A 193 3.71 -22.63 -3.31
C CYS A 193 4.25 -23.31 -4.57
N GLU A 194 4.52 -22.55 -5.62
CA GLU A 194 5.09 -23.06 -6.88
C GLU A 194 6.45 -23.75 -6.67
N TYR A 195 7.32 -23.20 -5.83
CA TYR A 195 8.61 -23.83 -5.46
C TYR A 195 8.44 -25.20 -4.78
N LEU A 196 7.31 -25.41 -4.09
CA LEU A 196 6.96 -26.67 -3.43
C LEU A 196 6.01 -27.54 -4.26
N ASP A 197 5.87 -27.27 -5.56
CA ASP A 197 4.99 -27.97 -6.50
C ASP A 197 3.48 -27.88 -6.16
N TYR A 198 3.08 -26.79 -5.53
CA TYR A 198 1.67 -26.49 -5.21
C TYR A 198 1.14 -25.33 -6.05
N ARG A 199 -0.07 -25.46 -6.58
CA ARG A 199 -0.74 -24.42 -7.35
C ARG A 199 -1.82 -23.73 -6.51
N VAL A 200 -1.67 -22.42 -6.29
CA VAL A 200 -2.67 -21.59 -5.61
C VAL A 200 -3.90 -21.39 -6.50
N THR A 201 -5.07 -21.75 -6.01
CA THR A 201 -6.38 -21.54 -6.66
C THR A 201 -7.14 -20.34 -6.12
N ARG A 202 -6.99 -20.05 -4.80
CA ARG A 202 -7.54 -18.88 -4.13
C ARG A 202 -6.53 -18.28 -3.17
N LEU A 203 -6.45 -16.96 -3.13
CA LEU A 203 -5.62 -16.22 -2.19
C LEU A 203 -6.40 -15.01 -1.70
N GLU A 204 -6.72 -15.01 -0.41
CA GLU A 204 -7.49 -13.96 0.24
C GLU A 204 -6.69 -13.38 1.40
N ARG A 205 -6.54 -12.04 1.43
CA ARG A 205 -5.98 -11.35 2.59
C ARG A 205 -7.12 -10.89 3.48
N TYR A 206 -7.16 -11.35 4.71
CA TYR A 206 -8.26 -11.02 5.63
C TYR A 206 -7.83 -10.18 6.84
N ARG A 207 -6.50 -9.92 7.03
CA ARG A 207 -6.03 -9.02 8.08
C ARG A 207 -4.79 -8.24 7.62
N ILE A 208 -4.71 -6.97 8.00
CA ILE A 208 -3.54 -6.11 7.95
C ILE A 208 -3.40 -5.45 9.31
N MET A 209 -2.31 -5.75 10.04
CA MET A 209 -2.09 -5.26 11.41
C MET A 209 -3.30 -5.60 12.30
N ASN A 210 -3.96 -4.59 12.88
CA ASN A 210 -5.17 -4.70 13.68
C ASN A 210 -6.49 -4.64 12.89
N ILE A 211 -6.42 -4.42 11.56
CA ILE A 211 -7.60 -4.28 10.72
C ILE A 211 -7.99 -5.62 10.11
N HIS A 212 -9.20 -6.05 10.39
CA HIS A 212 -9.78 -7.29 9.87
C HIS A 212 -10.75 -7.03 8.73
N LEU A 213 -10.91 -8.02 7.85
CA LEU A 213 -11.87 -8.01 6.77
C LEU A 213 -13.27 -8.31 7.32
N ASP A 214 -14.15 -7.33 7.31
CA ASP A 214 -15.50 -7.38 7.86
C ASP A 214 -16.57 -6.79 6.93
N VAL A 215 -16.20 -6.51 5.67
CA VAL A 215 -17.12 -6.00 4.65
C VAL A 215 -17.29 -7.01 3.51
N PRO A 216 -18.48 -7.08 2.88
CA PRO A 216 -18.71 -7.95 1.73
C PRO A 216 -17.76 -7.66 0.56
N VAL A 217 -17.54 -8.64 -0.31
CA VAL A 217 -16.74 -8.50 -1.53
C VAL A 217 -17.21 -7.31 -2.38
N GLY A 218 -16.28 -6.47 -2.81
CA GLY A 218 -16.55 -5.26 -3.59
C GLY A 218 -17.08 -4.08 -2.77
N LYS A 219 -17.18 -4.20 -1.45
CA LYS A 219 -17.60 -3.11 -0.56
C LYS A 219 -16.44 -2.57 0.25
N TRP A 220 -16.59 -1.32 0.69
CA TRP A 220 -15.63 -0.63 1.54
C TRP A 220 -16.33 0.08 2.70
N ARG A 221 -15.57 0.38 3.74
CA ARG A 221 -15.97 1.24 4.85
C ARG A 221 -14.81 2.11 5.31
N HIS A 222 -15.12 3.19 6.01
CA HIS A 222 -14.11 3.91 6.78
C HIS A 222 -13.59 3.05 7.94
N LEU A 223 -12.32 3.25 8.30
CA LEU A 223 -11.80 2.73 9.55
C LEU A 223 -12.48 3.43 10.74
N THR A 224 -12.77 2.68 11.77
CA THR A 224 -13.33 3.22 13.01
C THR A 224 -12.27 4.01 13.78
N LYS A 225 -12.68 4.93 14.67
CA LYS A 225 -11.76 5.67 15.54
C LYS A 225 -10.86 4.73 16.37
N ARG A 226 -11.41 3.62 16.83
CA ARG A 226 -10.66 2.61 17.60
C ARG A 226 -9.56 1.98 16.73
N GLU A 227 -9.91 1.50 15.54
CA GLU A 227 -8.94 0.91 14.60
C GLU A 227 -7.83 1.90 14.24
N LEU A 228 -8.17 3.17 13.99
CA LEU A 228 -7.20 4.23 13.71
C LEU A 228 -6.25 4.47 14.88
N ASN A 229 -6.77 4.58 16.09
CA ASN A 229 -5.94 4.80 17.29
C ASN A 229 -4.98 3.62 17.51
N GLU A 230 -5.47 2.39 17.45
CA GLU A 230 -4.64 1.19 17.57
C GLU A 230 -3.58 1.12 16.46
N MET A 231 -3.97 1.41 15.20
CA MET A 231 -3.03 1.45 14.07
C MET A 231 -1.94 2.52 14.28
N HIS A 232 -2.30 3.72 14.72
CA HIS A 232 -1.33 4.77 14.99
C HIS A 232 -0.35 4.39 16.12
N GLN A 233 -0.82 3.71 17.17
CA GLN A 233 0.04 3.17 18.22
C GLN A 233 1.04 2.16 17.67
N LEU A 234 0.56 1.19 16.85
CA LEU A 234 1.43 0.20 16.19
C LEU A 234 2.45 0.84 15.21
N LEU A 235 2.16 2.03 14.71
CA LEU A 235 3.02 2.77 13.78
C LEU A 235 3.93 3.80 14.47
N ALA A 236 3.84 3.98 15.78
CA ALA A 236 4.59 5.01 16.49
C ALA A 236 6.10 4.88 16.28
N ASP A 237 6.63 3.65 16.40
CA ASP A 237 8.06 3.33 16.23
C ASP A 237 8.43 2.93 14.79
N SER A 238 7.51 3.10 13.83
CA SER A 238 7.72 2.67 12.45
C SER A 238 8.46 3.73 11.64
N SER A 239 9.58 3.36 11.02
CA SER A 239 10.38 4.23 10.16
C SER A 239 9.72 4.53 8.81
N LYS A 240 9.84 5.77 8.33
CA LYS A 240 9.45 6.21 6.98
C LYS A 240 10.60 6.08 5.98
N THR A 241 11.84 6.06 6.45
CA THR A 241 13.08 6.05 5.66
C THR A 241 13.85 4.74 5.84
N TYR A 242 14.69 4.36 4.88
CA TYR A 242 15.71 3.35 5.13
C TYR A 242 16.74 4.00 6.04
N GLU A 243 16.83 3.54 7.29
CA GLU A 243 18.05 3.67 8.04
C GLU A 243 18.93 2.52 7.55
N ASP A 244 20.12 2.84 7.05
CA ASP A 244 21.15 1.85 6.82
C ASP A 244 21.45 1.20 8.16
N VAL A 245 20.97 -0.03 8.32
CA VAL A 245 21.36 -0.88 9.44
C VAL A 245 22.77 -1.35 9.06
N GLY A 246 23.77 -0.63 9.58
CA GLY A 246 25.18 -1.00 9.49
C GLY A 246 25.45 -2.37 10.10
#